data_f41bf915393a405570e771bc23e3a62f
#
_entry.id   f41bf915393a405570e771bc23e3a62f
#
_cell.length_a   1.000
_cell.length_b   1.000
_cell.length_c   1.000
_cell.angle_alpha   90.00
_cell.angle_beta   90.00
_cell.angle_gamma   90.00
#
_symmetry.space_group_name_H-M   'P 1'
#
loop_
_entity.id
_entity.type
_entity.pdbx_description
1 polymer ?
#
loop_
_entity_poly.entity_id
_entity_poly.type
_entity_poly.pdbx_seq_one_letter_code
_entity_poly.pdbx_strand_id
1 'polypeptide(L)'
;PETVRMVTEAAPLISQVSGDRIRNEFLGILSMDGARGYLQVLDHLDLLCRVIPELADAKGVDQPKEHYWDVWDHSLHAVEFAELVTKGHHNSPIYTQLPWPGGREEYFSQVISDGHNRRTVLKLAALLHDVAKPQTKHMDETGRTRFPGHPELGAAIAETRLTQLHMSARGVAAVCKMVEEHLRPATMQQGAELATARAVYRYFRDLGDVAIDTLFLWMADHLAAKGPELDTDAWSVHARMVAHIREIQRRRMRCFGS
;
A
#
# COMPACT_ATOMS: atom_id res chain seq x y z
N PRO A 1 -3.41 17.20 -27.22
CA PRO A 1 -3.43 16.41 -28.43
C PRO A 1 -4.79 15.74 -28.62
N GLU A 2 -5.17 15.45 -29.84
CA GLU A 2 -6.46 14.89 -30.23
C GLU A 2 -6.77 13.57 -29.49
N THR A 3 -5.79 12.69 -29.38
CA THR A 3 -5.92 11.41 -28.64
C THR A 3 -6.37 11.58 -27.18
N VAL A 4 -5.83 12.55 -26.46
CA VAL A 4 -6.22 12.84 -25.06
C VAL A 4 -7.69 13.22 -25.02
N ARG A 5 -8.14 14.15 -25.88
CA ARG A 5 -9.54 14.55 -25.98
C ARG A 5 -10.47 13.37 -26.26
N MET A 6 -10.13 12.55 -27.25
CA MET A 6 -10.92 11.36 -27.60
C MET A 6 -11.05 10.37 -26.44
N VAL A 7 -9.96 10.13 -25.71
CA VAL A 7 -9.96 9.23 -24.55
C VAL A 7 -10.84 9.80 -23.43
N THR A 8 -10.70 11.09 -23.11
CA THR A 8 -11.52 11.74 -22.07
C THR A 8 -13.01 11.75 -22.45
N GLU A 9 -13.35 12.01 -23.71
CA GLU A 9 -14.73 11.93 -24.21
C GLU A 9 -15.31 10.50 -24.13
N ALA A 10 -14.48 9.48 -24.33
CA ALA A 10 -14.86 8.07 -24.25
C ALA A 10 -14.83 7.50 -22.82
N ALA A 11 -14.20 8.17 -21.86
CA ALA A 11 -14.02 7.66 -20.49
C ALA A 11 -15.34 7.17 -19.83
N PRO A 12 -16.52 7.79 -20.01
CA PRO A 12 -17.78 7.28 -19.47
C PRO A 12 -18.14 5.87 -19.98
N LEU A 13 -17.68 5.48 -21.14
CA LEU A 13 -17.98 4.17 -21.74
C LEU A 13 -17.26 3.01 -21.02
N ILE A 14 -16.31 3.29 -20.13
CA ILE A 14 -15.62 2.26 -19.34
C ILE A 14 -16.60 1.42 -18.50
N SER A 15 -17.74 2.00 -18.11
CA SER A 15 -18.82 1.31 -17.40
C SER A 15 -19.45 0.15 -18.21
N GLN A 16 -19.25 0.12 -19.52
CA GLN A 16 -19.72 -0.95 -20.41
C GLN A 16 -18.68 -2.06 -20.61
N VAL A 17 -17.48 -1.86 -20.08
CA VAL A 17 -16.39 -2.86 -20.15
C VAL A 17 -16.51 -3.80 -18.96
N SER A 18 -16.31 -5.11 -19.20
CA SER A 18 -16.37 -6.11 -18.12
C SER A 18 -15.27 -5.90 -17.09
N GLY A 19 -15.58 -6.18 -15.81
CA GLY A 19 -14.68 -5.96 -14.69
C GLY A 19 -13.33 -6.68 -14.82
N ASP A 20 -13.32 -7.88 -15.36
CA ASP A 20 -12.10 -8.67 -15.60
C ASP A 20 -11.16 -8.01 -16.63
N ARG A 21 -11.71 -7.37 -17.67
CA ARG A 21 -10.92 -6.61 -18.64
C ARG A 21 -10.33 -5.35 -18.00
N ILE A 22 -11.15 -4.58 -17.27
CA ILE A 22 -10.69 -3.41 -16.54
C ILE A 22 -9.58 -3.81 -15.56
N ARG A 23 -9.78 -4.87 -14.75
CA ARG A 23 -8.78 -5.41 -13.83
C ARG A 23 -7.46 -5.72 -14.53
N ASN A 24 -7.51 -6.46 -15.64
CA ASN A 24 -6.30 -6.89 -16.33
C ASN A 24 -5.46 -5.69 -16.80
N GLU A 25 -6.10 -4.70 -17.41
CA GLU A 25 -5.41 -3.48 -17.85
C GLU A 25 -4.90 -2.65 -16.66
N PHE A 26 -5.70 -2.51 -15.62
CA PHE A 26 -5.34 -1.75 -14.43
C PHE A 26 -4.17 -2.38 -13.65
N LEU A 27 -4.20 -3.70 -13.43
CA LEU A 27 -3.08 -4.42 -12.82
C LEU A 27 -1.85 -4.44 -13.75
N GLY A 28 -2.06 -4.48 -15.07
CA GLY A 28 -1.00 -4.30 -16.06
C GLY A 28 -0.27 -2.96 -15.87
N ILE A 29 -1.01 -1.87 -15.72
CA ILE A 29 -0.46 -0.54 -15.45
C ILE A 29 0.27 -0.51 -14.11
N LEU A 30 -0.32 -1.05 -13.04
CA LEU A 30 0.33 -1.13 -11.73
C LEU A 30 1.60 -1.99 -11.74
N SER A 31 1.71 -2.96 -12.66
CA SER A 31 2.91 -3.79 -12.81
C SER A 31 4.10 -3.04 -13.40
N MET A 32 3.84 -1.94 -14.11
CA MET A 32 4.88 -1.14 -14.76
C MET A 32 5.71 -0.36 -13.74
N ASP A 33 6.94 -0.03 -14.14
CA ASP A 33 7.80 0.88 -13.40
C ASP A 33 7.27 2.32 -13.50
N GLY A 34 7.34 3.06 -12.40
CA GLY A 34 6.78 4.41 -12.36
C GLY A 34 5.25 4.45 -12.37
N ALA A 35 4.60 3.43 -11.79
CA ALA A 35 3.14 3.28 -11.77
C ALA A 35 2.40 4.53 -11.29
N ARG A 36 2.96 5.30 -10.33
CA ARG A 36 2.39 6.59 -9.90
C ARG A 36 2.13 7.54 -11.06
N GLY A 37 3.09 7.70 -11.97
CA GLY A 37 2.95 8.60 -13.13
C GLY A 37 1.81 8.16 -14.05
N TYR A 38 1.65 6.85 -14.27
CA TYR A 38 0.53 6.33 -15.06
C TYR A 38 -0.82 6.51 -14.37
N LEU A 39 -0.89 6.36 -13.04
CA LEU A 39 -2.10 6.65 -12.27
C LEU A 39 -2.50 8.13 -12.37
N GLN A 40 -1.54 9.06 -12.36
CA GLN A 40 -1.79 10.49 -12.59
C GLN A 40 -2.32 10.75 -14.00
N VAL A 41 -1.79 10.05 -15.01
CA VAL A 41 -2.33 10.13 -16.37
C VAL A 41 -3.76 9.59 -16.44
N LEU A 42 -4.06 8.45 -15.82
CA LEU A 42 -5.43 7.91 -15.75
C LEU A 42 -6.39 8.88 -15.05
N ASP A 43 -5.95 9.55 -14.00
CA ASP A 43 -6.76 10.57 -13.32
C ASP A 43 -7.03 11.77 -14.22
N HIS A 44 -5.99 12.29 -14.90
CA HIS A 44 -6.14 13.39 -15.86
C HIS A 44 -7.09 13.05 -17.03
N LEU A 45 -7.18 11.78 -17.40
CA LEU A 45 -8.08 11.26 -18.44
C LEU A 45 -9.48 10.92 -17.91
N ASP A 46 -9.80 11.22 -16.65
CA ASP A 46 -11.07 10.89 -15.99
C ASP A 46 -11.35 9.36 -15.94
N LEU A 47 -10.30 8.54 -15.94
CA LEU A 47 -10.42 7.08 -15.93
C LEU A 47 -10.21 6.49 -14.52
N LEU A 48 -9.26 7.00 -13.72
CA LEU A 48 -8.90 6.38 -12.44
C LEU A 48 -10.07 6.31 -11.47
N CYS A 49 -10.77 7.44 -11.27
CA CYS A 49 -11.94 7.48 -10.40
C CYS A 49 -13.19 6.83 -11.02
N ARG A 50 -13.18 6.41 -12.29
CA ARG A 50 -14.22 5.55 -12.85
C ARG A 50 -13.94 4.07 -12.60
N VAL A 51 -12.68 3.68 -12.51
CA VAL A 51 -12.26 2.32 -12.12
C VAL A 51 -12.42 2.10 -10.63
N ILE A 52 -12.00 3.09 -9.82
CA ILE A 52 -12.09 3.07 -8.34
C ILE A 52 -12.72 4.39 -7.88
N PRO A 53 -14.07 4.51 -7.92
CA PRO A 53 -14.77 5.74 -7.59
C PRO A 53 -14.50 6.27 -6.18
N GLU A 54 -14.22 5.38 -5.24
CA GLU A 54 -13.95 5.72 -3.84
C GLU A 54 -12.70 6.60 -3.67
N LEU A 55 -11.79 6.58 -4.63
CA LEU A 55 -10.60 7.44 -4.62
C LEU A 55 -10.95 8.92 -4.86
N ALA A 56 -12.10 9.22 -5.48
CA ALA A 56 -12.50 10.60 -5.73
C ALA A 56 -12.68 11.40 -4.43
N ASP A 57 -13.19 10.75 -3.39
CA ASP A 57 -13.46 11.38 -2.08
C ASP A 57 -12.14 11.72 -1.34
N ALA A 58 -11.01 11.13 -1.72
CA ALA A 58 -9.72 11.37 -1.10
C ALA A 58 -9.07 12.71 -1.51
N LYS A 59 -9.51 13.28 -2.64
CA LYS A 59 -8.95 14.52 -3.19
C LYS A 59 -9.24 15.71 -2.28
N GLY A 60 -8.19 16.44 -1.87
CA GLY A 60 -8.28 17.60 -1.01
C GLY A 60 -8.65 17.29 0.45
N VAL A 61 -8.57 16.03 0.87
CA VAL A 61 -8.79 15.66 2.27
C VAL A 61 -7.51 15.83 3.06
N ASP A 62 -7.45 16.92 3.85
CA ASP A 62 -6.31 17.21 4.71
C ASP A 62 -6.09 16.14 5.76
N GLN A 63 -4.83 15.87 6.04
CA GLN A 63 -4.35 14.95 7.05
C GLN A 63 -3.70 15.70 8.23
N PRO A 64 -3.46 15.04 9.38
CA PRO A 64 -2.68 15.63 10.47
C PRO A 64 -1.29 16.07 10.00
N LYS A 65 -0.70 17.04 10.69
CA LYS A 65 0.58 17.67 10.35
C LYS A 65 1.77 16.72 10.19
N GLU A 66 1.62 15.47 10.61
CA GLU A 66 2.62 14.40 10.42
C GLU A 66 2.70 13.93 8.97
N HIS A 67 1.70 14.32 8.13
CA HIS A 67 1.61 14.01 6.71
C HIS A 67 1.85 15.26 5.90
N TYR A 68 2.68 15.14 4.87
CA TYR A 68 3.00 16.25 3.95
C TYR A 68 1.91 16.46 2.89
N TRP A 69 1.25 15.38 2.45
CA TRP A 69 0.27 15.35 1.37
C TRP A 69 -1.17 15.26 1.92
N ASP A 70 -2.17 15.63 1.09
CA ASP A 70 -3.55 15.20 1.32
C ASP A 70 -3.69 13.67 1.15
N VAL A 71 -4.87 13.10 1.41
CA VAL A 71 -5.09 11.64 1.32
C VAL A 71 -4.86 11.11 -0.08
N TRP A 72 -5.24 11.87 -1.12
CA TRP A 72 -5.08 11.50 -2.52
C TRP A 72 -3.60 11.40 -2.92
N ASP A 73 -2.86 12.49 -2.78
CA ASP A 73 -1.45 12.52 -3.15
C ASP A 73 -0.63 11.56 -2.30
N HIS A 74 -0.97 11.41 -1.01
CA HIS A 74 -0.37 10.40 -0.13
C HIS A 74 -0.53 8.99 -0.70
N SER A 75 -1.74 8.59 -1.14
CA SER A 75 -2.00 7.28 -1.72
C SER A 75 -1.19 7.03 -3.00
N LEU A 76 -1.07 8.04 -3.87
CA LEU A 76 -0.25 7.95 -5.07
C LEU A 76 1.25 7.81 -4.74
N HIS A 77 1.75 8.56 -3.75
CA HIS A 77 3.13 8.42 -3.28
C HIS A 77 3.37 7.09 -2.58
N ALA A 78 2.39 6.53 -1.86
CA ALA A 78 2.49 5.20 -1.28
C ALA A 78 2.72 4.12 -2.37
N VAL A 79 2.05 4.24 -3.55
CA VAL A 79 2.32 3.36 -4.70
C VAL A 79 3.76 3.48 -5.20
N GLU A 80 4.28 4.71 -5.33
CA GLU A 80 5.67 4.96 -5.72
C GLU A 80 6.64 4.32 -4.73
N PHE A 81 6.46 4.57 -3.43
CA PHE A 81 7.33 4.03 -2.40
C PHE A 81 7.19 2.52 -2.24
N ALA A 82 6.01 1.92 -2.45
CA ALA A 82 5.84 0.47 -2.50
C ALA A 82 6.68 -0.16 -3.63
N GLU A 83 6.75 0.49 -4.78
CA GLU A 83 7.66 0.09 -5.86
C GLU A 83 9.12 0.18 -5.44
N LEU A 84 9.52 1.33 -4.90
CA LEU A 84 10.89 1.61 -4.53
C LEU A 84 11.42 0.68 -3.43
N VAL A 85 10.67 0.47 -2.34
CA VAL A 85 11.11 -0.40 -1.24
C VAL A 85 11.19 -1.88 -1.64
N THR A 86 10.39 -2.31 -2.61
CA THR A 86 10.42 -3.71 -3.08
C THR A 86 11.52 -3.99 -4.09
N LYS A 87 11.89 -3.03 -4.92
CA LYS A 87 12.99 -3.17 -5.90
C LYS A 87 14.36 -2.89 -5.31
N GLY A 88 14.45 -1.86 -4.47
CA GLY A 88 15.71 -1.40 -3.87
C GLY A 88 16.65 -0.76 -4.89
N HIS A 89 16.59 0.54 -5.03
CA HIS A 89 17.58 1.28 -5.81
C HIS A 89 18.82 1.57 -4.98
N HIS A 90 19.99 1.21 -5.49
CA HIS A 90 21.23 1.14 -4.74
C HIS A 90 21.85 2.49 -4.32
N ASN A 91 21.36 3.62 -4.83
CA ASN A 91 22.05 4.92 -4.70
C ASN A 91 21.39 5.92 -3.71
N SER A 92 20.35 5.51 -2.98
CA SER A 92 19.71 6.38 -1.98
C SER A 92 19.99 5.88 -0.56
N PRO A 93 20.27 6.78 0.43
CA PRO A 93 20.41 6.41 1.84
C PRO A 93 19.19 5.63 2.38
N ILE A 94 18.00 5.91 1.86
CA ILE A 94 16.77 5.19 2.21
C ILE A 94 16.90 3.70 1.87
N TYR A 95 17.45 3.37 0.69
CA TYR A 95 17.49 1.98 0.20
C TYR A 95 18.67 1.18 0.74
N THR A 96 19.77 1.85 1.13
CA THR A 96 20.89 1.18 1.80
C THR A 96 20.53 0.66 3.20
N GLN A 97 19.51 1.25 3.83
CA GLN A 97 19.01 0.86 5.13
C GLN A 97 17.86 -0.16 5.06
N LEU A 98 17.38 -0.52 3.84
CA LEU A 98 16.30 -1.48 3.72
C LEU A 98 16.71 -2.84 4.29
N PRO A 99 15.91 -3.39 5.22
CA PRO A 99 16.16 -4.73 5.73
C PRO A 99 15.92 -5.74 4.60
N TRP A 100 16.78 -6.71 4.50
CA TRP A 100 16.70 -7.77 3.49
C TRP A 100 17.54 -7.52 2.22
N PRO A 101 18.85 -7.55 2.38
CA PRO A 101 19.76 -7.30 1.25
C PRO A 101 19.77 -8.41 0.18
N GLY A 102 19.25 -9.60 0.48
CA GLY A 102 19.18 -10.71 -0.48
C GLY A 102 17.79 -11.36 -0.51
N GLY A 103 17.34 -11.82 -1.69
CA GLY A 103 16.05 -12.53 -1.87
C GLY A 103 14.81 -11.64 -1.92
N ARG A 104 14.95 -10.31 -1.78
CA ARG A 104 13.80 -9.38 -1.83
C ARG A 104 13.17 -9.35 -3.21
N GLU A 105 13.97 -9.20 -4.24
CA GLU A 105 13.48 -9.21 -5.62
C GLU A 105 12.78 -10.54 -5.95
N GLU A 106 13.39 -11.66 -5.58
CA GLU A 106 12.81 -12.98 -5.76
C GLU A 106 11.46 -13.12 -5.05
N TYR A 107 11.35 -12.63 -3.80
CA TYR A 107 10.09 -12.67 -3.05
C TYR A 107 8.99 -11.83 -3.72
N PHE A 108 9.28 -10.58 -4.05
CA PHE A 108 8.28 -9.69 -4.62
C PHE A 108 7.95 -9.98 -6.09
N SER A 109 8.76 -10.80 -6.77
CA SER A 109 8.48 -11.32 -8.11
C SER A 109 7.58 -12.57 -8.11
N GLN A 110 7.31 -13.19 -6.95
CA GLN A 110 6.42 -14.34 -6.87
C GLN A 110 4.99 -13.98 -7.28
N VAL A 111 4.41 -14.78 -8.18
CA VAL A 111 3.01 -14.61 -8.59
C VAL A 111 2.09 -15.01 -7.44
N ILE A 112 1.16 -14.13 -7.07
CA ILE A 112 0.24 -14.32 -5.94
C ILE A 112 -1.22 -14.32 -6.36
N SER A 113 -1.60 -13.53 -7.38
CA SER A 113 -3.00 -13.38 -7.80
C SER A 113 -3.10 -12.97 -9.27
N ASP A 114 -4.08 -13.52 -9.98
CA ASP A 114 -4.50 -13.08 -11.33
C ASP A 114 -3.34 -12.95 -12.34
N GLY A 115 -2.29 -13.76 -12.19
CA GLY A 115 -1.08 -13.69 -13.00
C GLY A 115 -0.10 -12.58 -12.60
N HIS A 116 -0.42 -11.79 -11.57
CA HIS A 116 0.41 -10.69 -11.08
C HIS A 116 1.22 -11.08 -9.84
N ASN A 117 2.39 -10.45 -9.72
CA ASN A 117 3.32 -10.68 -8.63
C ASN A 117 2.96 -9.88 -7.36
N ARG A 118 3.65 -10.22 -6.25
CA ARG A 118 3.46 -9.57 -4.95
C ARG A 118 3.65 -8.07 -5.00
N ARG A 119 4.63 -7.57 -5.78
CA ARG A 119 4.87 -6.13 -5.94
C ARG A 119 3.67 -5.40 -6.54
N THR A 120 3.04 -5.96 -7.55
CA THR A 120 1.84 -5.39 -8.18
C THR A 120 0.67 -5.36 -7.20
N VAL A 121 0.45 -6.46 -6.47
CA VAL A 121 -0.62 -6.55 -5.46
C VAL A 121 -0.35 -5.61 -4.29
N LEU A 122 0.90 -5.45 -3.87
CA LEU A 122 1.31 -4.48 -2.85
C LEU A 122 1.06 -3.03 -3.30
N LYS A 123 1.35 -2.68 -4.56
CA LYS A 123 1.03 -1.35 -5.10
C LYS A 123 -0.48 -1.07 -5.09
N LEU A 124 -1.29 -2.09 -5.39
CA LEU A 124 -2.74 -1.98 -5.29
C LEU A 124 -3.19 -1.75 -3.84
N ALA A 125 -2.62 -2.50 -2.89
CA ALA A 125 -2.88 -2.28 -1.47
C ALA A 125 -2.43 -0.88 -1.01
N ALA A 126 -1.29 -0.40 -1.50
CA ALA A 126 -0.79 0.95 -1.22
C ALA A 126 -1.71 2.05 -1.78
N LEU A 127 -2.32 1.84 -2.94
CA LEU A 127 -3.31 2.78 -3.48
C LEU A 127 -4.59 2.85 -2.63
N LEU A 128 -4.98 1.74 -1.99
CA LEU A 128 -6.25 1.59 -1.30
C LEU A 128 -6.15 1.66 0.24
N HIS A 129 -4.94 1.68 0.84
CA HIS A 129 -4.79 1.53 2.30
C HIS A 129 -5.54 2.60 3.11
N ASP A 130 -5.63 3.79 2.56
CA ASP A 130 -6.26 4.97 3.18
C ASP A 130 -7.59 5.37 2.52
N VAL A 131 -8.16 4.54 1.66
CA VAL A 131 -9.36 4.85 0.87
C VAL A 131 -10.57 5.26 1.72
N ALA A 132 -10.66 4.79 2.97
CA ALA A 132 -11.75 5.11 3.90
C ALA A 132 -11.48 6.34 4.79
N LYS A 133 -10.32 7.00 4.69
CA LYS A 133 -10.03 8.22 5.49
C LYS A 133 -11.08 9.32 5.27
N PRO A 134 -11.57 9.60 4.07
CA PRO A 134 -12.62 10.62 3.87
C PRO A 134 -13.87 10.35 4.71
N GLN A 135 -14.36 9.11 4.75
CA GLN A 135 -15.59 8.73 5.45
C GLN A 135 -15.41 8.62 6.97
N THR A 136 -14.17 8.44 7.44
CA THR A 136 -13.86 8.29 8.87
C THR A 136 -13.22 9.54 9.48
N LYS A 137 -13.14 10.64 8.69
CA LYS A 137 -12.55 11.90 9.16
C LYS A 137 -13.34 12.45 10.35
N HIS A 138 -12.65 12.63 11.45
CA HIS A 138 -13.23 13.15 12.69
C HIS A 138 -12.25 14.16 13.33
N MET A 139 -12.79 15.23 13.91
CA MET A 139 -12.00 16.19 14.70
C MET A 139 -12.21 15.87 16.17
N ASP A 140 -11.14 15.56 16.90
CA ASP A 140 -11.23 15.31 18.33
C ASP A 140 -11.40 16.61 19.14
N GLU A 141 -11.66 16.49 20.45
CA GLU A 141 -11.89 17.63 21.35
C GLU A 141 -10.72 18.61 21.42
N THR A 142 -9.53 18.21 20.99
CA THR A 142 -8.33 19.06 20.92
C THR A 142 -8.18 19.78 19.58
N GLY A 143 -9.14 19.58 18.65
CA GLY A 143 -9.07 20.12 17.29
C GLY A 143 -8.14 19.34 16.36
N ARG A 144 -7.68 18.14 16.75
CA ARG A 144 -6.84 17.29 15.91
C ARG A 144 -7.68 16.38 15.03
N THR A 145 -7.37 16.35 13.75
CA THR A 145 -7.97 15.40 12.79
C THR A 145 -7.55 13.97 13.11
N ARG A 146 -8.52 13.06 13.10
CA ARG A 146 -8.38 11.61 13.31
C ARG A 146 -9.17 10.86 12.25
N PHE A 147 -8.83 9.59 12.05
CA PHE A 147 -9.51 8.69 11.10
C PHE A 147 -9.79 7.33 11.76
N PRO A 148 -10.66 7.29 12.80
CA PRO A 148 -10.91 6.04 13.54
C PRO A 148 -11.59 5.01 12.64
N GLY A 149 -11.10 3.76 12.66
CA GLY A 149 -11.70 2.65 11.91
C GLY A 149 -11.48 2.69 10.40
N HIS A 150 -10.60 3.57 9.87
CA HIS A 150 -10.34 3.60 8.43
C HIS A 150 -9.70 2.31 7.88
N PRO A 151 -8.89 1.53 8.63
CA PRO A 151 -8.34 0.30 8.08
C PRO A 151 -9.43 -0.76 7.83
N GLU A 152 -10.32 -0.96 8.79
CA GLU A 152 -11.42 -1.93 8.71
C GLU A 152 -12.43 -1.53 7.62
N LEU A 153 -12.85 -0.25 7.60
CA LEU A 153 -13.74 0.26 6.55
C LEU A 153 -13.06 0.24 5.18
N GLY A 154 -11.78 0.58 5.11
CA GLY A 154 -10.99 0.54 3.88
C GLY A 154 -10.89 -0.87 3.30
N ALA A 155 -10.71 -1.89 4.14
CA ALA A 155 -10.72 -3.28 3.71
C ALA A 155 -12.09 -3.69 3.13
N ALA A 156 -13.20 -3.28 3.76
CA ALA A 156 -14.55 -3.57 3.25
C ALA A 156 -14.84 -2.87 1.91
N ILE A 157 -14.38 -1.62 1.75
CA ILE A 157 -14.45 -0.89 0.47
C ILE A 157 -13.62 -1.61 -0.60
N ALA A 158 -12.38 -1.99 -0.29
CA ALA A 158 -11.50 -2.71 -1.20
C ALA A 158 -12.12 -4.05 -1.61
N GLU A 159 -12.68 -4.83 -0.67
CA GLU A 159 -13.36 -6.09 -0.96
C GLU A 159 -14.48 -5.91 -2.00
N THR A 160 -15.36 -4.94 -1.76
CA THR A 160 -16.46 -4.63 -2.66
C THR A 160 -15.96 -4.26 -4.05
N ARG A 161 -15.00 -3.34 -4.14
CA ARG A 161 -14.48 -2.84 -5.42
C ARG A 161 -13.73 -3.93 -6.20
N LEU A 162 -12.85 -4.66 -5.55
CA LEU A 162 -12.05 -5.69 -6.20
C LEU A 162 -12.89 -6.91 -6.63
N THR A 163 -13.96 -7.22 -5.89
CA THR A 163 -14.95 -8.24 -6.30
C THR A 163 -15.70 -7.80 -7.56
N GLN A 164 -16.12 -6.52 -7.64
CA GLN A 164 -16.76 -5.97 -8.85
C GLN A 164 -15.81 -5.96 -10.07
N LEU A 165 -14.51 -5.82 -9.84
CA LEU A 165 -13.48 -5.93 -10.86
C LEU A 165 -13.12 -7.40 -11.17
N HIS A 166 -13.85 -8.36 -10.61
CA HIS A 166 -13.63 -9.81 -10.80
C HIS A 166 -12.20 -10.27 -10.46
N MET A 167 -11.56 -9.63 -9.47
CA MET A 167 -10.29 -10.11 -8.93
C MET A 167 -10.48 -11.46 -8.24
N SER A 168 -9.48 -12.34 -8.32
CA SER A 168 -9.55 -13.65 -7.67
C SER A 168 -9.74 -13.51 -6.16
N ALA A 169 -10.44 -14.46 -5.54
CA ALA A 169 -10.66 -14.46 -4.09
C ALA A 169 -9.35 -14.38 -3.28
N ARG A 170 -8.27 -15.00 -3.78
CA ARG A 170 -6.94 -14.91 -3.19
C ARG A 170 -6.39 -13.48 -3.24
N GLY A 171 -6.55 -12.81 -4.37
CA GLY A 171 -6.09 -11.44 -4.54
C GLY A 171 -6.87 -10.44 -3.70
N VAL A 172 -8.21 -10.58 -3.67
CA VAL A 172 -9.08 -9.79 -2.80
C VAL A 172 -8.66 -9.96 -1.35
N ALA A 173 -8.54 -11.20 -0.86
CA ALA A 173 -8.14 -11.48 0.52
C ALA A 173 -6.76 -10.90 0.86
N ALA A 174 -5.79 -10.97 -0.07
CA ALA A 174 -4.45 -10.42 0.13
C ALA A 174 -4.47 -8.90 0.27
N VAL A 175 -5.16 -8.18 -0.62
CA VAL A 175 -5.25 -6.71 -0.56
C VAL A 175 -6.02 -6.27 0.68
N CYS A 176 -7.20 -6.85 0.93
CA CYS A 176 -8.02 -6.48 2.09
C CYS A 176 -7.26 -6.69 3.40
N LYS A 177 -6.53 -7.80 3.53
CA LYS A 177 -5.73 -8.08 4.73
C LYS A 177 -4.58 -7.10 4.91
N MET A 178 -3.91 -6.68 3.84
CA MET A 178 -2.89 -5.64 3.89
C MET A 178 -3.48 -4.29 4.29
N VAL A 179 -4.63 -3.90 3.73
CA VAL A 179 -5.34 -2.66 4.05
C VAL A 179 -5.80 -2.66 5.51
N GLU A 180 -6.44 -3.73 5.98
CA GLU A 180 -6.92 -3.86 7.36
C GLU A 180 -5.79 -3.74 8.40
N GLU A 181 -4.63 -4.31 8.10
CA GLU A 181 -3.55 -4.49 9.06
C GLU A 181 -2.35 -3.55 8.82
N HIS A 182 -2.47 -2.55 7.93
CA HIS A 182 -1.34 -1.70 7.54
C HIS A 182 -0.72 -0.92 8.72
N LEU A 183 -1.52 -0.57 9.74
CA LEU A 183 -1.05 0.12 10.95
C LEU A 183 -0.49 -0.84 12.01
N ARG A 184 -0.70 -2.15 11.88
CA ARG A 184 -0.30 -3.12 12.91
C ARG A 184 1.20 -3.15 13.21
N PRO A 185 2.12 -2.99 12.25
CA PRO A 185 3.54 -2.90 12.57
C PRO A 185 3.86 -1.75 13.55
N ALA A 186 3.20 -0.60 13.41
CA ALA A 186 3.35 0.52 14.34
C ALA A 186 2.87 0.18 15.76
N THR A 187 1.76 -0.54 15.89
CA THR A 187 1.18 -0.92 17.19
C THR A 187 1.99 -1.98 17.95
N MET A 188 2.88 -2.71 17.26
CA MET A 188 3.79 -3.65 17.91
C MET A 188 4.96 -2.97 18.61
N GLN A 189 5.21 -1.70 18.32
CA GLN A 189 6.25 -0.90 18.94
C GLN A 189 5.69 -0.25 20.22
N GLN A 190 6.41 -0.38 21.35
CA GLN A 190 6.05 0.28 22.60
C GLN A 190 7.09 1.37 22.91
N GLY A 191 6.78 2.62 22.55
CA GLY A 191 7.73 3.72 22.68
C GLY A 191 8.98 3.52 21.81
N ALA A 192 10.18 3.52 22.41
CA ALA A 192 11.44 3.26 21.72
C ALA A 192 11.80 1.76 21.63
N GLU A 193 11.01 0.86 22.22
CA GLU A 193 11.29 -0.56 22.25
C GLU A 193 10.84 -1.26 20.97
N LEU A 194 11.66 -2.21 20.53
CA LEU A 194 11.34 -3.06 19.38
C LEU A 194 10.27 -4.10 19.75
N ALA A 195 9.55 -4.60 18.75
CA ALA A 195 8.50 -5.59 18.92
C ALA A 195 9.00 -6.84 19.67
N THR A 196 8.22 -7.31 20.65
CA THR A 196 8.53 -8.56 21.35
C THR A 196 8.38 -9.78 20.43
N ALA A 197 9.12 -10.85 20.71
CA ALA A 197 9.00 -12.10 19.95
C ALA A 197 7.56 -12.64 19.94
N ARG A 198 6.78 -12.45 21.02
CA ARG A 198 5.36 -12.83 21.11
C ARG A 198 4.48 -11.99 20.17
N ALA A 199 4.72 -10.67 20.09
CA ALA A 199 4.00 -9.79 19.17
C ALA A 199 4.30 -10.15 17.71
N VAL A 200 5.56 -10.37 17.37
CA VAL A 200 5.99 -10.82 16.04
C VAL A 200 5.36 -12.17 15.68
N TYR A 201 5.31 -13.12 16.63
CA TYR A 201 4.65 -14.40 16.40
C TYR A 201 3.17 -14.24 16.02
N ARG A 202 2.42 -13.44 16.81
CA ARG A 202 1.01 -13.18 16.54
C ARG A 202 0.83 -12.51 15.17
N TYR A 203 1.68 -11.54 14.85
CA TYR A 203 1.68 -10.84 13.57
C TYR A 203 1.75 -11.82 12.39
N PHE A 204 2.76 -12.70 12.35
CA PHE A 204 2.91 -13.67 11.27
C PHE A 204 1.82 -14.75 11.27
N ARG A 205 1.31 -15.16 12.43
CA ARG A 205 0.19 -16.10 12.53
C ARG A 205 -1.09 -15.51 11.91
N ASP A 206 -1.38 -14.25 12.22
CA ASP A 206 -2.64 -13.61 11.86
C ASP A 206 -2.65 -13.10 10.41
N LEU A 207 -1.51 -12.62 9.90
CA LEU A 207 -1.40 -12.11 8.54
C LEU A 207 -0.97 -13.19 7.51
N GLY A 208 -0.42 -14.30 7.97
CA GLY A 208 -0.06 -15.43 7.11
C GLY A 208 0.85 -15.03 5.94
N ASP A 209 0.38 -15.31 4.72
CA ASP A 209 1.15 -15.13 3.48
C ASP A 209 1.49 -13.67 3.16
N VAL A 210 0.70 -12.69 3.64
CA VAL A 210 0.91 -11.26 3.36
C VAL A 210 1.62 -10.49 4.48
N ALA A 211 2.12 -11.19 5.50
CA ALA A 211 2.76 -10.52 6.64
C ALA A 211 3.99 -9.69 6.24
N ILE A 212 4.80 -10.19 5.33
CA ILE A 212 5.97 -9.46 4.82
C ILE A 212 5.52 -8.29 3.92
N ASP A 213 4.55 -8.53 3.06
CA ASP A 213 4.00 -7.49 2.18
C ASP A 213 3.46 -6.32 3.02
N THR A 214 2.75 -6.60 4.13
CA THR A 214 2.23 -5.58 5.05
C THR A 214 3.34 -4.78 5.76
N LEU A 215 4.49 -5.39 6.09
CA LEU A 215 5.65 -4.65 6.59
C LEU A 215 6.17 -3.65 5.56
N PHE A 216 6.21 -4.06 4.29
CA PHE A 216 6.67 -3.20 3.20
C PHE A 216 5.63 -2.14 2.85
N LEU A 217 4.32 -2.43 2.98
CA LEU A 217 3.27 -1.42 2.90
C LEU A 217 3.44 -0.34 3.98
N TRP A 218 3.65 -0.74 5.23
CA TRP A 218 3.90 0.20 6.33
C TRP A 218 5.15 1.07 6.12
N MET A 219 6.21 0.51 5.52
CA MET A 219 7.39 1.30 5.12
C MET A 219 7.07 2.31 4.03
N ALA A 220 6.30 1.90 3.01
CA ALA A 220 5.90 2.77 1.90
C ALA A 220 4.98 3.91 2.38
N ASP A 221 4.02 3.59 3.25
CA ASP A 221 3.14 4.56 3.91
C ASP A 221 3.93 5.60 4.71
N HIS A 222 4.90 5.17 5.53
CA HIS A 222 5.75 6.10 6.28
C HIS A 222 6.54 7.04 5.36
N LEU A 223 7.12 6.54 4.28
CA LEU A 223 7.85 7.36 3.31
C LEU A 223 6.91 8.35 2.61
N ALA A 224 5.71 7.91 2.25
CA ALA A 224 4.69 8.75 1.66
C ALA A 224 4.22 9.84 2.63
N ALA A 225 4.01 9.50 3.91
CA ALA A 225 3.58 10.48 4.92
C ALA A 225 4.58 11.62 5.08
N LYS A 226 5.88 11.36 5.02
CA LYS A 226 6.93 12.36 5.20
C LYS A 226 7.25 13.17 3.95
N GLY A 227 7.07 12.59 2.78
CA GLY A 227 7.39 13.26 1.51
C GLY A 227 8.80 13.85 1.51
N PRO A 228 8.98 15.13 1.06
CA PRO A 228 10.28 15.80 1.03
C PRO A 228 10.89 16.07 2.42
N GLU A 229 10.09 16.03 3.48
CA GLU A 229 10.51 16.28 4.86
C GLU A 229 10.98 15.01 5.58
N LEU A 230 11.30 13.96 4.84
CA LEU A 230 11.77 12.71 5.42
C LEU A 230 13.06 12.92 6.20
N ASP A 231 12.97 12.67 7.52
CA ASP A 231 14.13 12.58 8.40
C ASP A 231 14.76 11.18 8.30
N THR A 232 16.05 11.13 7.96
CA THR A 232 16.81 9.89 7.83
C THR A 232 16.92 9.12 9.14
N ASP A 233 16.90 9.81 10.30
CA ASP A 233 16.94 9.15 11.61
C ASP A 233 15.61 8.48 11.92
N ALA A 234 14.48 9.15 11.66
CA ALA A 234 13.15 8.57 11.77
C ALA A 234 12.99 7.37 10.84
N TRP A 235 13.49 7.46 9.60
CA TRP A 235 13.52 6.34 8.66
C TRP A 235 14.33 5.15 9.21
N SER A 236 15.50 5.41 9.81
CA SER A 236 16.35 4.34 10.36
C SER A 236 15.65 3.54 11.47
N VAL A 237 14.75 4.17 12.23
CA VAL A 237 13.92 3.50 13.26
C VAL A 237 12.97 2.50 12.61
N HIS A 238 12.27 2.90 11.54
CA HIS A 238 11.37 2.02 10.78
C HIS A 238 12.12 0.85 10.15
N ALA A 239 13.24 1.12 9.50
CA ALA A 239 14.08 0.09 8.88
C ALA A 239 14.60 -0.92 9.92
N ARG A 240 15.04 -0.47 11.09
CA ARG A 240 15.47 -1.34 12.21
C ARG A 240 14.33 -2.21 12.73
N MET A 241 13.11 -1.66 12.86
CA MET A 241 11.95 -2.42 13.29
C MET A 241 11.66 -3.58 12.33
N VAL A 242 11.63 -3.30 11.03
CA VAL A 242 11.40 -4.35 10.01
C VAL A 242 12.53 -5.39 10.01
N ALA A 243 13.80 -4.95 10.15
CA ALA A 243 14.94 -5.87 10.27
C ALA A 243 14.80 -6.80 11.49
N HIS A 244 14.42 -6.25 12.64
CA HIS A 244 14.20 -6.99 13.88
C HIS A 244 13.06 -8.03 13.75
N ILE A 245 11.92 -7.63 13.22
CA ILE A 245 10.78 -8.52 12.98
C ILE A 245 11.19 -9.69 12.06
N ARG A 246 11.91 -9.38 10.99
CA ARG A 246 12.43 -10.37 10.04
C ARG A 246 13.43 -11.34 10.69
N GLU A 247 14.32 -10.86 11.52
CA GLU A 247 15.29 -11.69 12.21
C GLU A 247 14.60 -12.68 13.18
N ILE A 248 13.61 -12.23 13.95
CA ILE A 248 12.81 -13.12 14.81
C ILE A 248 12.12 -14.20 13.99
N GLN A 249 11.52 -13.84 12.84
CA GLN A 249 10.91 -14.82 11.94
C GLN A 249 11.91 -15.87 11.45
N ARG A 250 13.09 -15.43 10.98
CA ARG A 250 14.15 -16.33 10.45
C ARG A 250 14.65 -17.31 11.51
N ARG A 251 14.92 -16.84 12.73
CA ARG A 251 15.34 -17.71 13.85
C ARG A 251 14.33 -18.81 14.11
N ARG A 252 13.05 -18.45 14.09
CA ARG A 252 11.97 -19.39 14.31
C ARG A 252 11.88 -20.46 13.21
N MET A 253 11.95 -20.07 11.93
CA MET A 253 11.90 -21.02 10.83
C MET A 253 13.05 -22.05 10.90
N ARG A 254 14.23 -21.66 11.41
CA ARG A 254 15.36 -22.57 11.64
C ARG A 254 15.12 -23.56 12.79
N CYS A 255 14.35 -23.16 13.81
CA CYS A 255 14.07 -24.04 14.97
C CYS A 255 12.97 -25.07 14.71
N PHE A 256 12.14 -24.90 13.69
CA PHE A 256 11.02 -25.79 13.38
C PHE A 256 11.14 -26.49 12.01
N GLY A 257 12.22 -26.25 11.28
CA GLY A 257 12.51 -26.84 9.97
C GLY A 257 13.62 -27.90 10.01
N SER A 258 13.93 -28.43 11.18
CA SER A 258 14.84 -29.58 11.41
C SER A 258 14.05 -30.78 11.87
#